data_70fa2e5a1f0d90e4d5573bd00b66c207
#
_entry.id   70fa2e5a1f0d90e4d5573bd00b66c207
#
_cell.length_a   1.000
_cell.length_b   1.000
_cell.length_c   1.000
_cell.angle_alpha   90.00
_cell.angle_beta   90.00
_cell.angle_gamma   90.00
#
_symmetry.space_group_name_H-M   'P 1'
#
loop_
_entity.id
_entity.type
_entity.pdbx_description
1 polymer ?
#
loop_
_entity_poly.entity_id
_entity_poly.type
_entity_poly.pdbx_seq_one_letter_code
_entity_poly.pdbx_strand_id
1 'polypeptide(L)'
;MCIRDRSIIEELEESGNVKNFDIDDSLDVETWWDLGMNDSTVITFAQRRTNGEIRIIDCYENSGEGLEHYINVIDSKPYTYSKHIAPHDIRVREIGTNKSRWETAKELGLEFDIAPKLSVEDGIEQVRRMLPKCFFHKNNCNKLVEAFKSYCKRWDEKNNCFRNKPLHNWASHFCDSVRYGAVTEPLETTDWDKPIEVDTNYIV
;
A
#
# COMPACT_ATOMS: atom_id res chain seq x y z
N MET A 1 -5.26 -5.51 12.53
CA MET A 1 -4.07 -6.34 12.50
C MET A 1 -3.85 -6.78 13.92
N CYS A 2 -3.27 -7.91 14.13
CA CYS A 2 -3.23 -8.57 15.44
C CYS A 2 -1.76 -8.85 15.75
N ILE A 3 -1.48 -9.45 16.85
CA ILE A 3 -0.16 -9.98 17.25
C ILE A 3 0.61 -10.59 16.05
N ARG A 4 -0.08 -11.25 15.11
CA ARG A 4 0.51 -11.87 13.90
C ARG A 4 1.23 -10.89 12.95
N ASP A 5 0.72 -9.67 12.80
CA ASP A 5 1.33 -8.72 11.85
C ASP A 5 2.54 -8.04 12.47
N ARG A 6 2.49 -7.81 13.76
CA ARG A 6 3.63 -7.34 14.53
C ARG A 6 4.79 -8.35 14.46
N SER A 7 4.50 -9.65 14.61
CA SER A 7 5.52 -10.70 14.52
C SER A 7 6.17 -10.76 13.14
N ILE A 8 5.41 -10.56 12.05
CA ILE A 8 5.99 -10.51 10.69
C ILE A 8 7.00 -9.37 10.56
N ILE A 9 6.68 -8.18 11.08
CA ILE A 9 7.61 -7.05 11.01
C ILE A 9 8.84 -7.27 11.89
N GLU A 10 8.69 -7.84 13.08
CA GLU A 10 9.79 -8.20 13.96
C GLU A 10 10.71 -9.24 13.28
N GLU A 11 10.14 -10.26 12.60
CA GLU A 11 10.89 -11.22 11.79
C GLU A 11 11.63 -10.55 10.62
N LEU A 12 11.03 -9.55 9.95
CA LEU A 12 11.68 -8.80 8.86
C LEU A 12 12.84 -7.95 9.38
N GLU A 13 12.73 -7.37 10.58
CA GLU A 13 13.85 -6.66 11.21
C GLU A 13 15.00 -7.61 11.55
N GLU A 14 14.70 -8.77 12.16
CA GLU A 14 15.69 -9.80 12.51
C GLU A 14 16.37 -10.39 11.26
N SER A 15 15.64 -10.57 10.18
CA SER A 15 16.15 -11.07 8.89
C SER A 15 16.95 -10.02 8.11
N GLY A 16 17.03 -8.77 8.60
CA GLY A 16 17.75 -7.69 7.94
C GLY A 16 17.04 -7.11 6.71
N ASN A 17 15.73 -7.28 6.61
CA ASN A 17 14.91 -6.66 5.58
C ASN A 17 14.62 -5.18 5.87
N VAL A 18 14.80 -4.74 7.12
CA VAL A 18 14.74 -3.32 7.52
C VAL A 18 16.16 -2.81 7.66
N LYS A 19 16.71 -2.19 6.62
CA LYS A 19 18.09 -1.71 6.56
C LYS A 19 18.21 -0.50 5.64
N ASN A 20 19.30 0.24 5.75
CA ASN A 20 19.65 1.22 4.73
C ASN A 20 20.24 0.51 3.51
N PHE A 21 19.84 0.93 2.34
CA PHE A 21 20.34 0.46 1.04
C PHE A 21 20.31 1.62 0.05
N ASP A 22 21.10 1.52 -1.01
CA ASP A 22 21.07 2.49 -2.08
C ASP A 22 19.80 2.29 -2.93
N ILE A 23 19.11 3.41 -3.20
CA ILE A 23 17.95 3.44 -4.09
C ILE A 23 18.46 3.24 -5.51
N ASP A 24 17.81 2.39 -6.27
CA ASP A 24 18.21 2.04 -7.63
C ASP A 24 17.59 3.03 -8.63
N ASP A 25 18.39 4.01 -9.08
CA ASP A 25 17.94 5.05 -9.99
C ASP A 25 17.52 4.54 -11.39
N SER A 26 17.84 3.28 -11.71
CA SER A 26 17.44 2.64 -12.96
C SER A 26 16.03 2.03 -12.92
N LEU A 27 15.43 1.95 -11.73
CA LEU A 27 14.10 1.40 -11.52
C LEU A 27 13.08 2.49 -11.27
N ASP A 28 11.98 2.42 -11.99
CA ASP A 28 10.84 3.30 -11.76
C ASP A 28 10.23 3.07 -10.39
N VAL A 29 9.65 4.12 -9.84
CA VAL A 29 9.00 4.14 -8.53
C VAL A 29 7.48 4.11 -8.68
N GLU A 30 6.83 3.24 -7.96
CA GLU A 30 5.39 3.29 -7.73
C GLU A 30 5.11 4.14 -6.49
N THR A 31 4.03 4.92 -6.51
CA THR A 31 3.53 5.57 -5.29
C THR A 31 2.18 4.99 -4.90
N TRP A 32 2.02 4.67 -3.63
CA TRP A 32 0.80 4.11 -3.05
C TRP A 32 0.20 5.10 -2.07
N TRP A 33 -1.04 5.50 -2.29
CA TRP A 33 -1.65 6.62 -1.59
C TRP A 33 -2.77 6.18 -0.66
N ASP A 34 -2.76 6.68 0.57
CA ASP A 34 -3.94 6.78 1.41
C ASP A 34 -4.34 8.26 1.52
N LEU A 35 -5.49 8.61 0.97
CA LEU A 35 -5.95 10.00 0.82
C LEU A 35 -6.92 10.37 1.94
N GLY A 36 -6.41 10.91 3.05
CA GLY A 36 -7.24 11.46 4.13
C GLY A 36 -8.02 12.72 3.71
N MET A 37 -9.26 12.89 4.19
CA MET A 37 -10.05 14.10 3.95
C MET A 37 -9.79 15.17 5.01
N ASN A 38 -9.89 14.78 6.29
CA ASN A 38 -9.62 15.59 7.46
C ASN A 38 -8.51 14.96 8.33
N ASP A 39 -7.90 13.90 7.82
CA ASP A 39 -6.86 13.11 8.44
C ASP A 39 -5.56 13.19 7.63
N SER A 40 -4.56 12.40 8.02
CA SER A 40 -3.30 12.35 7.29
C SER A 40 -3.46 11.70 5.93
N THR A 41 -2.88 12.32 4.91
CA THR A 41 -2.57 11.67 3.63
C THR A 41 -1.19 11.04 3.73
N VAL A 42 -1.08 9.78 3.34
CA VAL A 42 0.18 9.03 3.32
C VAL A 42 0.51 8.59 1.90
N ILE A 43 1.78 8.78 1.51
CA ILE A 43 2.34 8.30 0.25
C ILE A 43 3.49 7.36 0.57
N THR A 44 3.38 6.11 0.15
CA THR A 44 4.46 5.12 0.20
C THR A 44 5.10 5.01 -1.17
N PHE A 45 6.45 5.04 -1.22
CA PHE A 45 7.24 4.95 -2.45
C PHE A 45 7.88 3.56 -2.52
N ALA A 46 7.67 2.85 -3.61
CA ALA A 46 8.13 1.48 -3.78
C ALA A 46 8.79 1.25 -5.15
N GLN A 47 9.82 0.40 -5.17
CA GLN A 47 10.44 -0.13 -6.37
C GLN A 47 10.20 -1.63 -6.44
N ARG A 48 9.74 -2.14 -7.58
CA ARG A 48 9.61 -3.58 -7.82
C ARG A 48 10.78 -4.08 -8.65
N ARG A 49 11.41 -5.14 -8.17
CA ARG A 49 12.51 -5.78 -8.87
C ARG A 49 12.02 -7.00 -9.66
N THR A 50 12.75 -7.35 -10.70
CA THR A 50 12.43 -8.51 -11.57
C THR A 50 12.50 -9.85 -10.85
N ASN A 51 13.21 -9.94 -9.71
CA ASN A 51 13.27 -11.12 -8.86
C ASN A 51 12.08 -11.25 -7.88
N GLY A 52 11.09 -10.36 -7.97
CA GLY A 52 9.94 -10.32 -7.06
C GLY A 52 10.17 -9.56 -5.75
N GLU A 53 11.38 -9.05 -5.51
CA GLU A 53 11.69 -8.19 -4.36
C GLU A 53 10.98 -6.84 -4.49
N ILE A 54 10.43 -6.35 -3.40
CA ILE A 54 9.78 -5.04 -3.30
C ILE A 54 10.56 -4.18 -2.30
N ARG A 55 11.09 -3.07 -2.76
CA ARG A 55 11.80 -2.11 -1.92
C ARG A 55 10.91 -0.94 -1.60
N ILE A 56 10.53 -0.79 -0.35
CA ILE A 56 9.87 0.41 0.17
C ILE A 56 10.98 1.41 0.49
N ILE A 57 11.14 2.41 -0.37
CA ILE A 57 12.31 3.30 -0.38
C ILE A 57 12.10 4.58 0.42
N ASP A 58 10.83 5.01 0.52
CA ASP A 58 10.46 6.25 1.22
C ASP A 58 9.00 6.23 1.64
N CYS A 59 8.61 7.07 2.56
CA CYS A 59 7.22 7.39 2.85
C CYS A 59 7.07 8.86 3.26
N TYR A 60 5.95 9.45 2.88
CA TYR A 60 5.59 10.82 3.23
C TYR A 60 4.22 10.87 3.87
N GLU A 61 4.08 11.66 4.91
CA GLU A 61 2.80 11.91 5.58
C GLU A 61 2.64 13.40 5.85
N ASN A 62 1.46 13.91 5.57
CA ASN A 62 1.04 15.24 6.00
C ASN A 62 -0.49 15.30 6.15
N SER A 63 -1.01 16.35 6.79
CA SER A 63 -2.44 16.58 6.98
C SER A 63 -2.78 18.05 6.73
N GLY A 64 -4.04 18.32 6.37
CA GLY A 64 -4.53 19.69 6.20
C GLY A 64 -4.11 20.37 4.90
N GLU A 65 -3.50 19.64 3.96
CA GLU A 65 -3.04 20.16 2.68
C GLU A 65 -3.92 19.69 1.53
N GLY A 66 -3.97 20.48 0.46
CA GLY A 66 -4.63 20.11 -0.79
C GLY A 66 -3.80 19.14 -1.63
N LEU A 67 -4.44 18.53 -2.63
CA LEU A 67 -3.79 17.54 -3.50
C LEU A 67 -2.56 18.11 -4.23
N GLU A 68 -2.58 19.37 -4.60
CA GLU A 68 -1.47 20.07 -5.24
C GLU A 68 -0.18 20.04 -4.40
N HIS A 69 -0.31 20.17 -3.07
CA HIS A 69 0.85 20.04 -2.17
C HIS A 69 1.53 18.68 -2.32
N TYR A 70 0.75 17.61 -2.31
CA TYR A 70 1.29 16.25 -2.40
C TYR A 70 1.88 15.94 -3.78
N ILE A 71 1.31 16.50 -4.84
CA ILE A 71 1.87 16.43 -6.21
C ILE A 71 3.23 17.12 -6.23
N ASN A 72 3.34 18.34 -5.69
CA ASN A 72 4.61 19.05 -5.59
C ASN A 72 5.66 18.28 -4.77
N VAL A 73 5.24 17.54 -3.73
CA VAL A 73 6.13 16.68 -2.95
C VAL A 73 6.72 15.57 -3.82
N ILE A 74 5.90 14.84 -4.59
CA ILE A 74 6.41 13.78 -5.46
C ILE A 74 7.29 14.34 -6.57
N ASP A 75 6.93 15.48 -7.16
CA ASP A 75 7.70 16.15 -8.23
C ASP A 75 9.06 16.65 -7.73
N SER A 76 9.17 16.97 -6.44
CA SER A 76 10.44 17.39 -5.82
C SER A 76 11.42 16.24 -5.56
N LYS A 77 10.97 14.99 -5.62
CA LYS A 77 11.80 13.81 -5.41
C LYS A 77 12.59 13.45 -6.67
N PRO A 78 13.81 12.93 -6.54
CA PRO A 78 14.65 12.55 -7.68
C PRO A 78 14.25 11.17 -8.26
N TYR A 79 12.94 10.90 -8.42
CA TYR A 79 12.45 9.61 -8.86
C TYR A 79 11.77 9.70 -10.23
N THR A 80 11.92 8.64 -11.02
CA THR A 80 11.07 8.41 -12.20
C THR A 80 9.90 7.55 -11.78
N TYR A 81 8.69 7.95 -12.10
CA TYR A 81 7.48 7.26 -11.66
C TYR A 81 6.87 6.41 -12.78
N SER A 82 6.51 5.15 -12.46
CA SER A 82 5.77 4.28 -13.37
C SER A 82 4.26 4.40 -13.20
N LYS A 83 3.78 4.51 -11.96
CA LYS A 83 2.35 4.62 -11.66
C LYS A 83 2.11 5.19 -10.26
N HIS A 84 0.90 5.76 -10.10
CA HIS A 84 0.40 6.29 -8.85
C HIS A 84 -0.88 5.54 -8.48
N ILE A 85 -0.87 4.79 -7.38
CA ILE A 85 -1.98 3.94 -6.96
C ILE A 85 -2.78 4.63 -5.87
N ALA A 86 -4.07 4.85 -6.12
CA ALA A 86 -4.99 5.48 -5.19
C ALA A 86 -6.14 4.56 -4.79
N PRO A 87 -6.80 4.81 -3.62
CA PRO A 87 -7.96 4.07 -3.20
C PRO A 87 -9.13 4.22 -4.18
N HIS A 88 -10.01 3.21 -4.21
CA HIS A 88 -11.16 3.17 -5.12
C HIS A 88 -12.17 4.30 -4.90
N ASP A 89 -12.21 4.90 -3.71
CA ASP A 89 -13.10 6.01 -3.34
C ASP A 89 -12.61 7.39 -3.81
N ILE A 90 -11.41 7.49 -4.41
CA ILE A 90 -10.89 8.72 -5.01
C ILE A 90 -11.85 9.32 -6.07
N ARG A 91 -12.73 8.49 -6.64
CA ARG A 91 -13.75 8.90 -7.62
C ARG A 91 -15.01 9.50 -6.99
N VAL A 92 -15.14 9.47 -5.67
CA VAL A 92 -16.29 10.08 -4.99
C VAL A 92 -16.22 11.59 -5.14
N ARG A 93 -17.34 12.20 -5.56
CA ARG A 93 -17.44 13.65 -5.73
C ARG A 93 -17.56 14.35 -4.40
N GLU A 94 -16.81 15.42 -4.24
CA GLU A 94 -16.88 16.29 -3.07
C GLU A 94 -18.08 17.25 -3.18
N ILE A 95 -18.82 17.41 -2.11
CA ILE A 95 -20.06 18.22 -2.09
C ILE A 95 -19.79 19.69 -2.43
N GLY A 96 -18.63 20.23 -2.03
CA GLY A 96 -18.30 21.64 -2.23
C GLY A 96 -17.91 22.01 -3.67
N THR A 97 -17.18 21.13 -4.34
CA THR A 97 -16.60 21.38 -5.67
C THR A 97 -17.36 20.64 -6.78
N ASN A 98 -18.19 19.66 -6.43
CA ASN A 98 -18.81 18.71 -7.34
C ASN A 98 -17.80 17.95 -8.24
N LYS A 99 -16.52 17.99 -7.89
CA LYS A 99 -15.43 17.25 -8.53
C LYS A 99 -14.96 16.13 -7.64
N SER A 100 -14.48 15.05 -8.23
CA SER A 100 -13.74 14.01 -7.51
C SER A 100 -12.28 14.40 -7.38
N ARG A 101 -11.58 13.84 -6.40
CA ARG A 101 -10.12 14.01 -6.29
C ARG A 101 -9.40 13.43 -7.50
N TRP A 102 -9.94 12.40 -8.12
CA TRP A 102 -9.42 11.83 -9.36
C TRP A 102 -9.44 12.85 -10.50
N GLU A 103 -10.58 13.58 -10.67
CA GLU A 103 -10.69 14.66 -11.67
C GLU A 103 -9.72 15.80 -11.36
N THR A 104 -9.61 16.18 -10.09
CA THR A 104 -8.67 17.25 -9.65
C THR A 104 -7.21 16.84 -9.90
N ALA A 105 -6.83 15.59 -9.60
CA ALA A 105 -5.48 15.08 -9.87
C ALA A 105 -5.14 15.17 -11.35
N LYS A 106 -6.07 14.75 -12.21
CA LYS A 106 -5.88 14.78 -13.65
C LYS A 106 -5.71 16.21 -14.20
N GLU A 107 -6.47 17.18 -13.66
CA GLU A 107 -6.30 18.60 -13.99
C GLU A 107 -4.92 19.14 -13.57
N LEU A 108 -4.35 18.62 -12.49
CA LEU A 108 -3.02 18.93 -11.99
C LEU A 108 -1.89 18.13 -12.67
N GLY A 109 -2.24 17.28 -13.65
CA GLY A 109 -1.27 16.50 -14.42
C GLY A 109 -0.89 15.14 -13.82
N LEU A 110 -1.56 14.69 -12.74
CA LEU A 110 -1.32 13.39 -12.13
C LEU A 110 -2.41 12.38 -12.50
N GLU A 111 -2.03 11.25 -13.07
CA GLU A 111 -2.95 10.15 -13.37
C GLU A 111 -2.82 9.05 -12.31
N PHE A 112 -3.96 8.69 -11.71
CA PHE A 112 -4.03 7.60 -10.74
C PHE A 112 -4.56 6.31 -11.33
N ASP A 113 -3.83 5.23 -11.07
CA ASP A 113 -4.36 3.86 -11.13
C ASP A 113 -5.20 3.58 -9.89
N ILE A 114 -6.37 3.02 -10.09
CA ILE A 114 -7.31 2.83 -8.98
C ILE A 114 -7.21 1.40 -8.46
N ALA A 115 -6.89 1.30 -7.18
CA ALA A 115 -6.85 0.01 -6.49
C ALA A 115 -8.22 -0.70 -6.54
N PRO A 116 -8.26 -2.01 -6.77
CA PRO A 116 -9.50 -2.77 -6.76
C PRO A 116 -10.18 -2.70 -5.40
N LYS A 117 -11.51 -2.68 -5.41
CA LYS A 117 -12.30 -2.67 -4.19
C LYS A 117 -12.35 -4.07 -3.58
N LEU A 118 -11.58 -4.28 -2.54
CA LEU A 118 -11.60 -5.49 -1.73
C LEU A 118 -12.12 -5.20 -0.31
N SER A 119 -12.47 -6.25 0.43
CA SER A 119 -12.70 -6.10 1.87
C SER A 119 -11.40 -5.70 2.57
N VAL A 120 -11.50 -5.04 3.71
CA VAL A 120 -10.32 -4.65 4.50
C VAL A 120 -9.53 -5.89 4.92
N GLU A 121 -10.22 -6.98 5.28
CA GLU A 121 -9.62 -8.25 5.66
C GLU A 121 -8.84 -8.89 4.50
N ASP A 122 -9.41 -8.93 3.30
CA ASP A 122 -8.74 -9.45 2.11
C ASP A 122 -7.53 -8.61 1.74
N GLY A 123 -7.65 -7.28 1.82
CA GLY A 123 -6.53 -6.38 1.60
C GLY A 123 -5.39 -6.58 2.60
N ILE A 124 -5.70 -6.79 3.88
CA ILE A 124 -4.71 -7.11 4.91
C ILE A 124 -4.02 -8.44 4.60
N GLU A 125 -4.76 -9.44 4.13
CA GLU A 125 -4.16 -10.73 3.76
C GLU A 125 -3.22 -10.59 2.54
N GLN A 126 -3.52 -9.73 1.59
CA GLN A 126 -2.59 -9.40 0.48
C GLN A 126 -1.30 -8.75 1.01
N VAL A 127 -1.41 -7.80 1.95
CA VAL A 127 -0.21 -7.22 2.61
C VAL A 127 0.63 -8.30 3.27
N ARG A 128 0.02 -9.23 4.02
CA ARG A 128 0.74 -10.33 4.67
C ARG A 128 1.50 -11.23 3.71
N ARG A 129 0.92 -11.49 2.52
CA ARG A 129 1.58 -12.27 1.46
C ARG A 129 2.73 -11.49 0.80
N MET A 130 2.59 -10.17 0.69
CA MET A 130 3.58 -9.30 0.11
C MET A 130 4.78 -9.04 1.05
N LEU A 131 4.54 -8.84 2.34
CA LEU A 131 5.54 -8.43 3.32
C LEU A 131 6.83 -9.28 3.32
N PRO A 132 6.80 -10.61 3.20
CA PRO A 132 8.03 -11.42 3.14
C PRO A 132 8.96 -11.09 1.98
N LYS A 133 8.43 -10.46 0.91
CA LYS A 133 9.21 -10.01 -0.26
C LYS A 133 9.68 -8.57 -0.12
N CYS A 134 9.27 -7.87 0.96
CA CYS A 134 9.54 -6.44 1.16
C CYS A 134 10.86 -6.19 1.88
N PHE A 135 11.55 -5.15 1.44
CA PHE A 135 12.68 -4.52 2.12
C PHE A 135 12.33 -3.06 2.39
N PHE A 136 12.57 -2.61 3.61
CA PHE A 136 12.27 -1.25 4.03
C PHE A 136 13.54 -0.45 4.22
N HIS A 137 13.61 0.74 3.60
CA HIS A 137 14.72 1.66 3.84
C HIS A 137 14.59 2.23 5.25
N LYS A 138 15.51 1.82 6.14
CA LYS A 138 15.39 2.03 7.59
C LYS A 138 15.15 3.48 7.98
N ASN A 139 15.92 4.42 7.41
CA ASN A 139 15.83 5.82 7.80
C ASN A 139 14.56 6.50 7.24
N ASN A 140 14.22 6.22 5.97
CA ASN A 140 13.11 6.89 5.28
C ASN A 140 11.75 6.31 5.68
N CYS A 141 11.71 5.03 6.06
CA CYS A 141 10.47 4.30 6.35
C CYS A 141 10.29 3.94 7.83
N ASN A 142 11.07 4.55 8.74
CA ASN A 142 11.00 4.23 10.16
C ASN A 142 9.56 4.37 10.70
N LYS A 143 8.88 5.46 10.36
CA LYS A 143 7.49 5.71 10.82
C LYS A 143 6.51 4.69 10.25
N LEU A 144 6.70 4.23 9.01
CA LEU A 144 5.90 3.17 8.40
C LEU A 144 6.11 1.83 9.13
N VAL A 145 7.34 1.47 9.45
CA VAL A 145 7.67 0.25 10.22
C VAL A 145 7.01 0.29 11.60
N GLU A 146 7.10 1.41 12.31
CA GLU A 146 6.42 1.60 13.58
C GLU A 146 4.89 1.57 13.46
N ALA A 147 4.35 2.07 12.35
CA ALA A 147 2.91 1.98 12.06
C ALA A 147 2.45 0.52 11.94
N PHE A 148 3.19 -0.32 11.25
CA PHE A 148 2.89 -1.75 11.18
C PHE A 148 2.90 -2.43 12.55
N LYS A 149 3.83 -2.09 13.44
CA LYS A 149 3.88 -2.61 14.81
C LYS A 149 2.69 -2.14 15.66
N SER A 150 2.18 -0.94 15.40
CA SER A 150 1.13 -0.27 16.15
C SER A 150 -0.28 -0.55 15.61
N TYR A 151 -0.40 -1.07 14.40
CA TYR A 151 -1.68 -1.30 13.75
C TYR A 151 -2.44 -2.45 14.41
N CYS A 152 -3.61 -2.18 14.95
CA CYS A 152 -4.39 -3.14 15.72
C CYS A 152 -5.89 -3.08 15.42
N LYS A 153 -6.61 -4.14 15.81
CA LYS A 153 -8.08 -4.14 15.78
C LYS A 153 -8.64 -3.21 16.85
N ARG A 154 -9.79 -2.60 16.55
CA ARG A 154 -10.52 -1.80 17.51
C ARG A 154 -11.10 -2.70 18.60
N TRP A 155 -10.86 -2.36 19.86
CA TRP A 155 -11.53 -2.97 21.00
C TRP A 155 -12.94 -2.42 21.17
N ASP A 156 -13.90 -3.31 21.43
CA ASP A 156 -15.28 -2.97 21.75
C ASP A 156 -15.52 -3.24 23.25
N GLU A 157 -15.52 -2.15 24.01
CA GLU A 157 -15.72 -2.21 25.48
C GLU A 157 -17.10 -2.78 25.86
N LYS A 158 -18.12 -2.53 25.05
CA LYS A 158 -19.50 -2.97 25.29
C LYS A 158 -19.65 -4.48 25.20
N ASN A 159 -18.95 -5.08 24.23
CA ASN A 159 -19.03 -6.50 23.92
C ASN A 159 -17.80 -7.30 24.43
N ASN A 160 -16.83 -6.64 25.05
CA ASN A 160 -15.57 -7.22 25.51
C ASN A 160 -14.88 -8.07 24.44
N CYS A 161 -14.84 -7.60 23.21
CA CYS A 161 -14.20 -8.30 22.09
C CYS A 161 -13.55 -7.33 21.10
N PHE A 162 -12.63 -7.83 20.26
CA PHE A 162 -12.10 -7.08 19.15
C PHE A 162 -13.10 -7.05 17.99
N ARG A 163 -13.34 -5.87 17.43
CA ARG A 163 -14.10 -5.73 16.19
C ARG A 163 -13.28 -6.26 15.02
N ASN A 164 -13.95 -6.67 13.94
CA ASN A 164 -13.27 -7.08 12.71
C ASN A 164 -12.65 -5.93 11.92
N LYS A 165 -12.85 -4.68 12.35
CA LYS A 165 -12.28 -3.51 11.71
C LYS A 165 -11.04 -3.03 12.48
N PRO A 166 -10.01 -2.54 11.77
CA PRO A 166 -8.86 -1.89 12.38
C PRO A 166 -9.28 -0.67 13.20
N LEU A 167 -8.45 -0.33 14.18
CA LEU A 167 -8.54 0.96 14.86
C LEU A 167 -8.07 2.04 13.89
N HIS A 168 -8.93 3.02 13.64
CA HIS A 168 -8.58 4.18 12.84
C HIS A 168 -7.76 5.15 13.69
N ASN A 169 -6.47 5.24 13.39
CA ASN A 169 -5.50 6.11 14.05
C ASN A 169 -4.34 6.42 13.08
N TRP A 170 -3.33 7.13 13.55
CA TRP A 170 -2.16 7.50 12.74
C TRP A 170 -1.52 6.29 12.00
N ALA A 171 -1.47 5.11 12.62
CA ALA A 171 -0.87 3.92 12.04
C ALA A 171 -1.71 3.34 10.89
N SER A 172 -3.04 3.53 10.93
CA SER A 172 -3.92 3.00 9.88
C SER A 172 -3.63 3.61 8.52
N HIS A 173 -3.32 4.90 8.44
CA HIS A 173 -3.04 5.60 7.18
C HIS A 173 -1.82 5.02 6.46
N PHE A 174 -0.74 4.75 7.21
CA PHE A 174 0.46 4.10 6.65
C PHE A 174 0.17 2.69 6.16
N CYS A 175 -0.53 1.89 6.97
CA CYS A 175 -0.86 0.52 6.60
C CYS A 175 -1.85 0.44 5.43
N ASP A 176 -2.77 1.41 5.33
CA ASP A 176 -3.74 1.48 4.25
C ASP A 176 -3.09 1.90 2.93
N SER A 177 -2.10 2.81 2.93
CA SER A 177 -1.34 3.13 1.73
C SER A 177 -0.63 1.87 1.17
N VAL A 178 0.04 1.10 2.01
CA VAL A 178 0.67 -0.17 1.60
C VAL A 178 -0.37 -1.21 1.16
N ARG A 179 -1.53 -1.25 1.79
CA ARG A 179 -2.62 -2.14 1.39
C ARG A 179 -3.11 -1.85 -0.03
N TYR A 180 -3.21 -0.58 -0.44
CA TYR A 180 -3.57 -0.22 -1.82
C TYR A 180 -2.50 -0.67 -2.81
N GLY A 181 -1.22 -0.56 -2.49
CA GLY A 181 -0.13 -1.13 -3.30
C GLY A 181 -0.18 -2.66 -3.39
N ALA A 182 -0.46 -3.33 -2.27
CA ALA A 182 -0.52 -4.80 -2.23
C ALA A 182 -1.67 -5.39 -3.06
N VAL A 183 -2.84 -4.74 -3.07
CA VAL A 183 -4.01 -5.26 -3.81
C VAL A 183 -3.92 -5.02 -5.32
N THR A 184 -2.97 -4.21 -5.78
CA THR A 184 -2.68 -4.02 -7.22
C THR A 184 -1.60 -4.96 -7.73
N GLU A 185 -0.97 -5.73 -6.86
CA GLU A 185 -0.05 -6.78 -7.27
C GLU A 185 -0.83 -7.86 -8.04
N PRO A 186 -0.39 -8.28 -9.23
CA PRO A 186 -1.00 -9.43 -9.89
C PRO A 186 -0.92 -10.62 -8.93
N LEU A 187 -2.05 -11.26 -8.68
CA LEU A 187 -2.03 -12.55 -8.00
C LEU A 187 -1.14 -13.48 -8.82
N GLU A 188 -0.06 -13.98 -8.23
CA GLU A 188 0.67 -15.08 -8.84
C GLU A 188 -0.37 -16.20 -9.04
N THR A 189 -0.72 -16.47 -10.30
CA THR A 189 -1.56 -17.63 -10.61
C THR A 189 -0.75 -18.85 -10.19
N THR A 190 -1.19 -19.50 -9.12
CA THR A 190 -0.64 -20.79 -8.74
C THR A 190 -0.94 -21.77 -9.88
N ASP A 191 -0.09 -22.78 -10.09
CA ASP A 191 -0.31 -23.80 -11.15
C ASP A 191 -1.69 -24.47 -11.06
N TRP A 192 -2.37 -24.36 -9.91
CA TRP A 192 -3.74 -24.85 -9.68
C TRP A 192 -4.82 -24.06 -10.44
N ASP A 193 -4.55 -22.82 -10.86
CA ASP A 193 -5.48 -21.98 -11.61
C ASP A 193 -5.36 -22.19 -13.13
N LYS A 194 -4.37 -22.97 -13.57
CA LYS A 194 -4.25 -23.34 -14.98
C LYS A 194 -5.24 -24.47 -15.29
N PRO A 195 -6.02 -24.36 -16.38
CA PRO A 195 -6.81 -25.49 -16.85
C PRO A 195 -5.92 -26.72 -17.04
N ILE A 196 -6.33 -27.85 -16.48
CA ILE A 196 -5.64 -29.12 -16.73
C ILE A 196 -5.83 -29.41 -18.23
N GLU A 197 -4.74 -29.31 -19.00
CA GLU A 197 -4.73 -29.82 -20.37
C GLU A 197 -4.83 -31.35 -20.31
N VAL A 198 -6.03 -31.85 -20.54
CA VAL A 198 -6.24 -33.30 -20.67
C VAL A 198 -5.79 -33.70 -22.07
N ASP A 199 -4.69 -34.45 -22.15
CA ASP A 199 -4.28 -35.07 -23.39
C ASP A 199 -5.31 -36.10 -23.83
N THR A 200 -6.14 -35.72 -24.81
CA THR A 200 -7.23 -36.55 -25.36
C THR A 200 -6.72 -37.67 -26.27
N ASN A 201 -5.42 -37.82 -26.48
CA ASN A 201 -4.84 -38.84 -27.38
C ASN A 201 -4.79 -40.26 -26.75
N TYR A 202 -5.26 -40.43 -25.51
CA TYR A 202 -5.28 -41.75 -24.84
C TYR A 202 -6.67 -42.40 -24.76
N ILE A 203 -7.64 -41.94 -25.56
CA ILE A 203 -8.93 -42.63 -25.68
C ILE A 203 -8.92 -43.41 -26.98
N VAL A 204 -8.51 -44.67 -26.89
CA VAL A 204 -8.71 -45.72 -27.89
C VAL A 204 -9.69 -46.74 -27.32
#